data_f934e8d62f7e2a652885b496d9fa867e
#
_entry.id   f934e8d62f7e2a652885b496d9fa867e
#
_cell.length_a   1.000
_cell.length_b   1.000
_cell.length_c   1.000
_cell.angle_alpha   90.00
_cell.angle_beta   90.00
_cell.angle_gamma   90.00
#
_symmetry.space_group_name_H-M   'P 1'
#
loop_
_entity.id
_entity.type
_entity.pdbx_description
1 polymer ?
#
loop_
_entity_poly.entity_id
_entity_poly.type
_entity_poly.pdbx_seq_one_letter_code
_entity_poly.pdbx_strand_id
1 'polypeptide(L)'
;TPYMKMMDINNTLHCSLNLIGTISGRLSCSNPNLQAVARPTNVFKVKDVFIARAGYTLVSADYSQAEMRLACYYAHEDTMAELIRNGEDIHSTTAEALDIPRSAAKRINFGVIYGIGAEALHKQLRIDKKTAQQYLNKYHGMYPQFRVLLGQTERYADQYGVIELWTGRRRHFNVQHAYTHKAMSNLIQG
;
A
#
# COMPACT_ATOMS: atom_id res chain seq x y z
N THR A 1 18.01 23.43 0.02
CA THR A 1 16.88 22.51 0.09
C THR A 1 15.75 23.13 0.92
N PRO A 2 14.48 22.85 0.66
CA PRO A 2 13.37 23.36 1.48
C PRO A 2 13.54 23.10 2.98
N TYR A 3 14.05 21.94 3.35
CA TYR A 3 14.30 21.57 4.75
C TYR A 3 15.24 22.51 5.49
N MET A 4 16.32 22.95 4.85
CA MET A 4 17.29 23.86 5.48
C MET A 4 16.68 25.21 5.91
N LYS A 5 15.65 25.68 5.19
CA LYS A 5 14.94 26.92 5.52
C LYS A 5 13.94 26.77 6.67
N MET A 6 13.66 25.53 7.07
CA MET A 6 12.66 25.17 8.10
C MET A 6 13.33 24.66 9.39
N MET A 7 14.65 24.62 9.43
CA MET A 7 15.41 24.29 10.65
C MET A 7 15.37 25.45 11.64
N ASP A 8 15.27 25.12 12.91
CA ASP A 8 15.45 26.09 13.99
C ASP A 8 16.94 26.45 14.21
N ILE A 9 17.20 27.29 15.20
CA ILE A 9 18.54 27.75 15.57
C ILE A 9 19.48 26.60 15.99
N ASN A 10 18.93 25.45 16.39
CA ASN A 10 19.66 24.25 16.78
C ASN A 10 19.82 23.25 15.64
N ASN A 11 19.54 23.65 14.40
CA ASN A 11 19.50 22.77 13.21
C ASN A 11 18.49 21.61 13.35
N THR A 12 17.41 21.80 14.10
CA THR A 12 16.37 20.79 14.32
C THR A 12 15.16 21.08 13.41
N LEU A 13 14.60 20.04 12.83
CA LEU A 13 13.35 20.09 12.06
C LEU A 13 12.17 19.69 12.96
N HIS A 14 11.15 20.53 12.99
CA HIS A 14 9.90 20.27 13.71
C HIS A 14 8.77 20.13 12.69
N CYS A 15 8.27 18.91 12.52
CA CYS A 15 7.12 18.68 11.65
C CYS A 15 5.81 18.65 12.43
N SER A 16 4.72 18.95 11.76
CA SER A 16 3.37 18.80 12.29
C SER A 16 2.81 17.45 11.88
N LEU A 17 2.41 16.63 12.85
CA LEU A 17 1.72 15.36 12.61
C LEU A 17 0.22 15.53 12.86
N ASN A 18 -0.59 15.17 11.86
CA ASN A 18 -2.03 15.21 11.94
C ASN A 18 -2.60 13.78 12.01
N LEU A 19 -3.31 13.47 13.09
CA LEU A 19 -3.89 12.15 13.36
C LEU A 19 -5.15 11.85 12.52
N ILE A 20 -5.83 12.89 12.05
CA ILE A 20 -7.12 12.79 11.34
C ILE A 20 -7.05 13.31 9.90
N GLY A 21 -5.85 13.56 9.39
CA GLY A 21 -5.64 14.20 8.08
C GLY A 21 -5.84 13.29 6.88
N THR A 22 -6.08 11.99 7.07
CA THR A 22 -6.29 11.03 5.99
C THR A 22 -7.55 10.21 6.17
N ILE A 23 -8.13 9.78 5.06
CA ILE A 23 -9.34 8.94 5.05
C ILE A 23 -9.05 7.56 5.68
N SER A 24 -7.86 7.02 5.45
CA SER A 24 -7.43 5.71 5.95
C SER A 24 -7.06 5.70 7.44
N GLY A 25 -6.95 6.87 8.10
CA GLY A 25 -6.45 6.97 9.48
C GLY A 25 -4.95 6.97 9.63
N ARG A 26 -4.21 6.90 8.53
CA ARG A 26 -2.76 7.09 8.56
C ARG A 26 -2.43 8.50 8.99
N LEU A 27 -1.32 8.66 9.71
CA LEU A 27 -0.78 9.98 10.01
C LEU A 27 -0.45 10.73 8.73
N SER A 28 -0.77 12.00 8.67
CA SER A 28 -0.20 12.91 7.68
C SER A 28 0.82 13.84 8.33
N CYS A 29 1.80 14.27 7.55
CA CYS A 29 2.90 15.10 8.02
C CYS A 29 3.04 16.35 7.16
N SER A 30 3.22 17.50 7.81
CA SER A 30 3.40 18.79 7.13
C SER A 30 4.41 19.67 7.87
N ASN A 31 4.90 20.71 7.24
CA ASN A 31 5.73 21.78 7.79
C ASN A 31 7.00 21.33 8.55
N PRO A 32 7.92 20.57 7.92
CA PRO A 32 7.93 19.97 6.60
C PRO A 32 7.30 18.57 6.59
N ASN A 33 6.96 18.07 5.38
CA ASN A 33 6.51 16.68 5.24
C ASN A 33 7.71 15.72 5.26
N LEU A 34 8.04 15.20 6.45
CA LEU A 34 9.13 14.24 6.64
C LEU A 34 8.79 12.82 6.14
N GLN A 35 7.51 12.51 5.90
CA GLN A 35 7.10 11.24 5.28
C GLN A 35 7.44 11.17 3.79
N ALA A 36 7.67 12.34 3.15
CA ALA A 36 8.01 12.44 1.72
C ALA A 36 9.52 12.57 1.45
N VAL A 37 10.38 12.30 2.44
CA VAL A 37 11.84 12.31 2.24
C VAL A 37 12.20 11.28 1.17
N ALA A 38 12.97 11.74 0.17
CA ALA A 38 13.36 10.92 -0.98
C ALA A 38 14.05 9.61 -0.54
N ARG A 39 13.74 8.53 -1.25
CA ARG A 39 14.46 7.27 -1.05
C ARG A 39 15.93 7.45 -1.43
N PRO A 40 16.85 6.77 -0.73
CA PRO A 40 18.27 6.82 -1.10
C PRO A 40 18.46 6.28 -2.51
N THR A 41 19.32 6.95 -3.25
CA THR A 41 19.86 6.50 -4.54
C THR A 41 21.35 6.23 -4.39
N ASN A 42 21.99 5.69 -5.44
CA ASN A 42 23.44 5.47 -5.41
C ASN A 42 24.24 6.79 -5.25
N VAL A 43 23.64 7.93 -5.60
CA VAL A 43 24.30 9.24 -5.58
C VAL A 43 23.85 10.08 -4.37
N PHE A 44 22.57 10.00 -3.98
CA PHE A 44 22.01 10.83 -2.93
C PHE A 44 21.36 9.98 -1.83
N LYS A 45 21.85 10.14 -0.61
CA LYS A 45 21.33 9.49 0.61
C LYS A 45 20.72 10.56 1.53
N VAL A 46 19.64 11.21 1.07
CA VAL A 46 19.02 12.33 1.80
C VAL A 46 18.62 11.94 3.23
N LYS A 47 18.31 10.68 3.48
CA LYS A 47 17.94 10.23 4.84
C LYS A 47 19.11 10.24 5.81
N ASP A 48 20.35 10.12 5.33
CA ASP A 48 21.54 10.05 6.18
C ASP A 48 21.88 11.42 6.82
N VAL A 49 21.27 12.52 6.33
CA VAL A 49 21.42 13.85 6.96
C VAL A 49 20.58 14.02 8.22
N PHE A 50 19.62 13.12 8.45
CA PHE A 50 18.83 13.12 9.68
C PHE A 50 19.54 12.30 10.73
N ILE A 51 20.08 12.95 11.74
CA ILE A 51 20.85 12.34 12.82
C ILE A 51 20.11 12.52 14.16
N ALA A 52 20.36 11.61 15.08
CA ALA A 52 19.92 11.79 16.45
C ALA A 52 20.75 12.90 17.12
N ARG A 53 20.15 13.66 18.03
CA ARG A 53 20.89 14.57 18.91
C ARG A 53 21.80 13.81 19.87
N ALA A 54 22.79 14.47 20.44
CA ALA A 54 23.73 13.86 21.39
C ALA A 54 23.00 13.13 22.53
N GLY A 55 23.42 11.91 22.81
CA GLY A 55 22.81 11.03 23.83
C GLY A 55 21.55 10.28 23.39
N TYR A 56 21.14 10.40 22.12
CA TYR A 56 19.97 9.70 21.56
C TYR A 56 20.34 8.86 20.35
N THR A 57 19.48 7.91 20.03
CA THR A 57 19.61 7.04 18.84
C THR A 57 18.30 7.06 18.06
N LEU A 58 18.38 7.09 16.73
CA LEU A 58 17.21 6.88 15.86
C LEU A 58 16.94 5.38 15.77
N VAL A 59 15.71 5.00 16.08
CA VAL A 59 15.23 3.62 15.92
C VAL A 59 14.21 3.61 14.79
N SER A 60 14.42 2.72 13.80
CA SER A 60 13.47 2.48 12.71
C SER A 60 12.90 1.07 12.85
N ALA A 61 11.58 0.96 12.94
CA ALA A 61 10.88 -0.31 12.98
C ALA A 61 9.72 -0.28 11.98
N ASP A 62 9.59 -1.34 11.18
CA ASP A 62 8.54 -1.47 10.18
C ASP A 62 7.99 -2.90 10.18
N TYR A 63 6.68 -3.04 10.01
CA TYR A 63 6.07 -4.35 9.86
C TYR A 63 6.37 -4.92 8.48
N SER A 64 6.92 -6.14 8.45
CA SER A 64 7.15 -6.84 7.18
C SER A 64 5.81 -7.18 6.52
N GLN A 65 5.54 -6.56 5.36
CA GLN A 65 4.40 -6.86 4.49
C GLN A 65 3.03 -6.80 5.20
N ALA A 66 2.83 -5.86 6.13
CA ALA A 66 1.62 -5.77 6.96
C ALA A 66 0.32 -5.79 6.13
N GLU A 67 0.25 -4.97 5.07
CA GLU A 67 -0.93 -4.88 4.23
C GLU A 67 -1.22 -6.19 3.49
N MET A 68 -0.19 -6.89 3.01
CA MET A 68 -0.36 -8.18 2.34
C MET A 68 -0.84 -9.27 3.31
N ARG A 69 -0.27 -9.31 4.53
CA ARG A 69 -0.72 -10.23 5.59
C ARG A 69 -2.18 -10.00 5.95
N LEU A 70 -2.57 -8.72 6.04
CA LEU A 70 -3.95 -8.35 6.35
C LEU A 70 -4.91 -8.72 5.20
N ALA A 71 -4.48 -8.52 3.96
CA ALA A 71 -5.25 -8.93 2.78
C ALA A 71 -5.46 -10.45 2.74
N CYS A 72 -4.41 -11.25 3.02
CA CYS A 72 -4.52 -12.71 3.13
C CYS A 72 -5.50 -13.12 4.24
N TYR A 73 -5.45 -12.46 5.38
CA TYR A 73 -6.36 -12.74 6.50
C TYR A 73 -7.83 -12.47 6.12
N TYR A 74 -8.14 -11.31 5.56
CA TYR A 74 -9.50 -10.97 5.15
C TYR A 74 -10.01 -11.84 3.99
N ALA A 75 -9.12 -12.20 3.07
CA ALA A 75 -9.48 -13.02 1.91
C ALA A 75 -9.55 -14.51 2.23
N HIS A 76 -8.98 -14.96 3.34
CA HIS A 76 -8.68 -16.39 3.60
C HIS A 76 -7.83 -16.97 2.46
N GLU A 77 -6.79 -16.21 2.01
CA GLU A 77 -5.88 -16.63 0.94
C GLU A 77 -4.68 -17.36 1.57
N ASP A 78 -4.88 -18.64 1.83
CA ASP A 78 -3.91 -19.47 2.54
C ASP A 78 -2.62 -19.70 1.75
N THR A 79 -2.69 -19.81 0.42
CA THR A 79 -1.52 -20.03 -0.43
C THR A 79 -0.49 -18.91 -0.26
N MET A 80 -0.91 -17.66 -0.37
CA MET A 80 0.02 -16.53 -0.18
C MET A 80 0.39 -16.36 1.30
N ALA A 81 -0.52 -16.65 2.22
CA ALA A 81 -0.23 -16.58 3.65
C ALA A 81 0.87 -17.56 4.06
N GLU A 82 0.91 -18.77 3.47
CA GLU A 82 1.96 -19.75 3.70
C GLU A 82 3.33 -19.30 3.15
N LEU A 83 3.36 -18.77 1.92
CA LEU A 83 4.59 -18.20 1.36
C LEU A 83 5.18 -17.12 2.29
N ILE A 84 4.32 -16.22 2.80
CA ILE A 84 4.76 -15.17 3.73
C ILE A 84 5.25 -15.74 5.06
N ARG A 85 4.58 -16.77 5.61
CA ARG A 85 4.98 -17.44 6.87
C ARG A 85 6.33 -18.12 6.73
N ASN A 86 6.59 -18.74 5.58
CA ASN A 86 7.84 -19.40 5.26
C ASN A 86 9.00 -18.43 4.96
N GLY A 87 8.72 -17.12 4.94
CA GLY A 87 9.72 -16.11 4.63
C GLY A 87 10.05 -15.98 3.14
N GLU A 88 9.22 -16.54 2.27
CA GLU A 88 9.41 -16.47 0.83
C GLU A 88 9.15 -15.08 0.27
N ASP A 89 9.83 -14.73 -0.81
CA ASP A 89 9.62 -13.47 -1.50
C ASP A 89 8.44 -13.59 -2.48
N ILE A 90 7.24 -13.25 -2.01
CA ILE A 90 6.01 -13.27 -2.82
C ILE A 90 6.11 -12.51 -4.13
N HIS A 91 6.99 -11.49 -4.20
CA HIS A 91 7.17 -10.74 -5.44
C HIS A 91 8.01 -11.51 -6.44
N SER A 92 8.98 -12.29 -5.99
CA SER A 92 9.75 -13.21 -6.84
C SER A 92 8.89 -14.38 -7.30
N THR A 93 8.13 -15.02 -6.41
CA THR A 93 7.18 -16.08 -6.78
C THR A 93 6.18 -15.62 -7.85
N THR A 94 5.62 -14.41 -7.67
CA THR A 94 4.70 -13.84 -8.68
C THR A 94 5.42 -13.51 -9.99
N ALA A 95 6.66 -13.03 -9.93
CA ALA A 95 7.47 -12.68 -11.10
C ALA A 95 7.74 -13.93 -11.97
N GLU A 96 8.14 -15.01 -11.35
CA GLU A 96 8.39 -16.30 -12.01
C GLU A 96 7.12 -16.85 -12.66
N ALA A 97 6.01 -16.88 -11.90
CA ALA A 97 4.75 -17.40 -12.40
C ALA A 97 4.16 -16.60 -13.59
N LEU A 98 4.38 -15.30 -13.61
CA LEU A 98 3.89 -14.40 -14.67
C LEU A 98 4.91 -14.17 -15.79
N ASP A 99 6.15 -14.62 -15.62
CA ASP A 99 7.30 -14.35 -16.52
C ASP A 99 7.51 -12.84 -16.73
N ILE A 100 7.67 -12.12 -15.61
CA ILE A 100 7.85 -10.66 -15.59
C ILE A 100 8.93 -10.25 -14.59
N PRO A 101 9.52 -9.06 -14.75
CA PRO A 101 10.45 -8.54 -13.75
C PRO A 101 9.82 -8.42 -12.36
N ARG A 102 10.58 -8.72 -11.31
CA ARG A 102 10.15 -8.63 -9.90
C ARG A 102 9.53 -7.26 -9.54
N SER A 103 10.02 -6.17 -10.13
CA SER A 103 9.48 -4.82 -9.94
C SER A 103 8.05 -4.67 -10.50
N ALA A 104 7.72 -5.35 -11.60
CA ALA A 104 6.38 -5.40 -12.17
C ALA A 104 5.46 -6.28 -11.31
N ALA A 105 5.95 -7.46 -10.89
CA ALA A 105 5.22 -8.34 -9.97
C ALA A 105 4.86 -7.64 -8.66
N LYS A 106 5.78 -6.87 -8.09
CA LYS A 106 5.51 -6.04 -6.90
C LYS A 106 4.35 -5.06 -7.12
N ARG A 107 4.28 -4.42 -8.29
CA ARG A 107 3.16 -3.52 -8.63
C ARG A 107 1.84 -4.27 -8.77
N ILE A 108 1.86 -5.47 -9.34
CA ILE A 108 0.66 -6.32 -9.45
C ILE A 108 0.20 -6.75 -8.06
N ASN A 109 1.08 -7.29 -7.22
CA ASN A 109 0.74 -7.73 -5.88
C ASN A 109 0.04 -6.63 -5.06
N PHE A 110 0.64 -5.43 -4.99
CA PHE A 110 0.00 -4.31 -4.31
C PHE A 110 -1.23 -3.77 -5.05
N GLY A 111 -1.18 -3.74 -6.38
CA GLY A 111 -2.31 -3.28 -7.18
C GLY A 111 -3.57 -4.10 -6.92
N VAL A 112 -3.45 -5.44 -6.90
CA VAL A 112 -4.61 -6.32 -6.69
C VAL A 112 -5.24 -6.15 -5.32
N ILE A 113 -4.45 -6.07 -4.25
CA ILE A 113 -5.01 -5.83 -2.90
C ILE A 113 -5.67 -4.45 -2.75
N TYR A 114 -5.41 -3.53 -3.70
CA TYR A 114 -6.09 -2.24 -3.77
C TYR A 114 -7.19 -2.18 -4.83
N GLY A 115 -7.50 -3.31 -5.46
CA GLY A 115 -8.56 -3.40 -6.45
C GLY A 115 -8.20 -2.84 -7.83
N ILE A 116 -6.92 -2.96 -8.24
CA ILE A 116 -6.50 -2.48 -9.57
C ILE A 116 -7.18 -3.26 -10.68
N GLY A 117 -7.80 -2.55 -11.63
CA GLY A 117 -8.30 -3.13 -12.88
C GLY A 117 -7.27 -3.07 -14.02
N ALA A 118 -7.56 -3.78 -15.12
CA ALA A 118 -6.68 -3.85 -16.30
C ALA A 118 -6.36 -2.48 -16.91
N GLU A 119 -7.30 -1.54 -16.87
CA GLU A 119 -7.13 -0.17 -17.37
C GLU A 119 -6.07 0.62 -16.59
N ALA A 120 -6.03 0.47 -15.27
CA ALA A 120 -5.02 1.13 -14.44
C ALA A 120 -3.68 0.40 -14.52
N LEU A 121 -3.70 -0.94 -14.55
CA LEU A 121 -2.51 -1.76 -14.59
C LEU A 121 -1.71 -1.57 -15.89
N HIS A 122 -2.40 -1.51 -17.07
CA HIS A 122 -1.73 -1.28 -18.34
C HIS A 122 -0.96 0.04 -18.36
N LYS A 123 -1.56 1.12 -17.84
CA LYS A 123 -0.91 2.44 -17.72
C LYS A 123 0.29 2.39 -16.77
N GLN A 124 0.14 1.72 -15.62
CA GLN A 124 1.17 1.62 -14.61
C GLN A 124 2.39 0.81 -15.07
N LEU A 125 2.17 -0.26 -15.82
CA LEU A 125 3.24 -1.13 -16.34
C LEU A 125 3.71 -0.72 -17.74
N ARG A 126 3.02 0.18 -18.42
CA ARG A 126 3.27 0.60 -19.81
C ARG A 126 3.25 -0.60 -20.80
N ILE A 127 2.26 -1.47 -20.64
CA ILE A 127 1.96 -2.63 -21.49
C ILE A 127 0.59 -2.44 -22.14
N ASP A 128 0.22 -3.27 -23.11
CA ASP A 128 -1.13 -3.23 -23.67
C ASP A 128 -2.19 -3.75 -22.67
N LYS A 129 -3.44 -3.36 -22.87
CA LYS A 129 -4.55 -3.69 -21.98
C LYS A 129 -4.86 -5.20 -21.94
N LYS A 130 -4.67 -5.90 -23.07
CA LYS A 130 -4.90 -7.34 -23.19
C LYS A 130 -3.89 -8.10 -22.33
N THR A 131 -2.61 -7.73 -22.40
CA THR A 131 -1.55 -8.29 -21.57
C THR A 131 -1.79 -7.99 -20.08
N ALA A 132 -2.21 -6.77 -19.74
CA ALA A 132 -2.58 -6.44 -18.36
C ALA A 132 -3.71 -7.32 -17.82
N GLN A 133 -4.74 -7.58 -18.66
CA GLN A 133 -5.84 -8.47 -18.29
C GLN A 133 -5.36 -9.93 -18.13
N GLN A 134 -4.45 -10.39 -18.98
CA GLN A 134 -3.87 -11.74 -18.86
C GLN A 134 -3.09 -11.90 -17.55
N TYR A 135 -2.31 -10.90 -17.15
CA TYR A 135 -1.60 -10.91 -15.88
C TYR A 135 -2.55 -10.97 -14.69
N LEU A 136 -3.62 -10.17 -14.70
CA LEU A 136 -4.63 -10.22 -13.64
C LEU A 136 -5.34 -11.58 -13.59
N ASN A 137 -5.66 -12.17 -14.74
CA ASN A 137 -6.30 -13.48 -14.80
C ASN A 137 -5.38 -14.57 -14.22
N LYS A 138 -4.10 -14.59 -14.63
CA LYS A 138 -3.10 -15.52 -14.07
C LYS A 138 -2.93 -15.33 -12.57
N TYR A 139 -2.81 -14.08 -12.10
CA TYR A 139 -2.69 -13.75 -10.70
C TYR A 139 -3.88 -14.27 -9.88
N HIS A 140 -5.09 -14.02 -10.36
CA HIS A 140 -6.31 -14.53 -9.71
C HIS A 140 -6.48 -16.04 -9.82
N GLY A 141 -5.81 -16.68 -10.79
CA GLY A 141 -5.69 -18.14 -10.83
C GLY A 141 -4.79 -18.70 -9.74
N MET A 142 -3.71 -17.98 -9.39
CA MET A 142 -2.81 -18.35 -8.30
C MET A 142 -3.41 -18.04 -6.92
N TYR A 143 -4.11 -16.91 -6.79
CA TYR A 143 -4.65 -16.38 -5.53
C TYR A 143 -6.13 -15.98 -5.71
N PRO A 144 -7.03 -16.97 -5.83
CA PRO A 144 -8.42 -16.71 -6.20
C PRO A 144 -9.22 -15.96 -5.15
N GLN A 145 -8.86 -16.08 -3.88
CA GLN A 145 -9.61 -15.50 -2.79
C GLN A 145 -9.54 -13.95 -2.76
N PHE A 146 -8.49 -13.35 -3.30
CA PHE A 146 -8.46 -11.89 -3.44
C PHE A 146 -9.54 -11.37 -4.39
N ARG A 147 -9.87 -12.10 -5.46
CA ARG A 147 -10.95 -11.73 -6.35
C ARG A 147 -12.32 -11.85 -5.68
N VAL A 148 -12.49 -12.87 -4.87
CA VAL A 148 -13.72 -13.06 -4.07
C VAL A 148 -13.88 -11.92 -3.08
N LEU A 149 -12.83 -11.61 -2.30
CA LEU A 149 -12.84 -10.51 -1.33
C LEU A 149 -13.16 -9.17 -2.01
N LEU A 150 -12.53 -8.87 -3.13
CA LEU A 150 -12.78 -7.64 -3.90
C LEU A 150 -14.27 -7.50 -4.22
N GLY A 151 -14.85 -8.52 -4.85
CA GLY A 151 -16.26 -8.49 -5.24
C GLY A 151 -17.23 -8.47 -4.06
N GLN A 152 -16.90 -9.11 -2.93
CA GLN A 152 -17.70 -9.04 -1.70
C GLN A 152 -17.65 -7.65 -1.07
N THR A 153 -16.46 -7.06 -0.98
CA THR A 153 -16.25 -5.74 -0.36
C THR A 153 -16.92 -4.64 -1.17
N GLU A 154 -16.84 -4.69 -2.51
CA GLU A 154 -17.53 -3.74 -3.39
C GLU A 154 -19.04 -3.84 -3.25
N ARG A 155 -19.60 -5.06 -3.33
CA ARG A 155 -21.05 -5.26 -3.15
C ARG A 155 -21.56 -4.80 -1.80
N TYR A 156 -20.81 -5.08 -0.74
CA TYR A 156 -21.17 -4.63 0.60
C TYR A 156 -21.16 -3.09 0.69
N ALA A 157 -20.14 -2.44 0.14
CA ALA A 157 -20.06 -0.99 0.10
C ALA A 157 -21.17 -0.36 -0.77
N ASP A 158 -21.55 -1.00 -1.89
CA ASP A 158 -22.67 -0.55 -2.74
C ASP A 158 -24.00 -0.68 -2.01
N GLN A 159 -24.21 -1.75 -1.29
CA GLN A 159 -25.48 -2.03 -0.61
C GLN A 159 -25.67 -1.17 0.64
N TYR A 160 -24.64 -1.02 1.45
CA TYR A 160 -24.76 -0.41 2.79
C TYR A 160 -24.13 1.00 2.86
N GLY A 161 -23.40 1.45 1.83
CA GLY A 161 -22.71 2.74 1.83
C GLY A 161 -21.59 2.85 2.87
N VAL A 162 -21.13 1.73 3.43
CA VAL A 162 -20.13 1.71 4.50
C VAL A 162 -19.33 0.42 4.48
N ILE A 163 -18.07 0.48 4.89
CA ILE A 163 -17.31 -0.70 5.35
C ILE A 163 -16.84 -0.45 6.78
N GLU A 164 -16.75 -1.51 7.56
CA GLU A 164 -16.19 -1.49 8.91
C GLU A 164 -14.89 -2.29 8.93
N LEU A 165 -13.85 -1.69 9.53
CA LEU A 165 -12.55 -2.32 9.72
C LEU A 165 -12.55 -3.14 11.02
N TRP A 166 -11.62 -4.07 11.14
CA TRP A 166 -11.44 -4.88 12.35
C TRP A 166 -11.25 -4.04 13.64
N THR A 167 -10.79 -2.79 13.50
CA THR A 167 -10.65 -1.83 14.59
C THR A 167 -11.97 -1.19 15.03
N GLY A 168 -13.09 -1.49 14.34
CA GLY A 168 -14.38 -0.82 14.54
C GLY A 168 -14.51 0.53 13.81
N ARG A 169 -13.45 0.96 13.12
CA ARG A 169 -13.51 2.18 12.31
C ARG A 169 -14.41 1.97 11.10
N ARG A 170 -15.25 2.96 10.80
CA ARG A 170 -16.17 2.94 9.66
C ARG A 170 -15.75 3.92 8.57
N ARG A 171 -15.77 3.44 7.34
CA ARG A 171 -15.58 4.24 6.14
C ARG A 171 -16.91 4.32 5.38
N HIS A 172 -17.47 5.53 5.28
CA HIS A 172 -18.68 5.80 4.51
C HIS A 172 -18.33 6.10 3.05
N PHE A 173 -19.16 5.61 2.14
CA PHE A 173 -19.07 5.82 0.71
C PHE A 173 -20.32 6.59 0.25
N ASN A 174 -20.11 7.55 -0.63
CA ASN A 174 -21.25 8.15 -1.33
C ASN A 174 -21.60 7.25 -2.53
N VAL A 175 -22.63 6.42 -2.36
CA VAL A 175 -23.08 5.46 -3.38
C VAL A 175 -23.53 6.12 -4.69
N GLN A 176 -23.92 7.40 -4.65
CA GLN A 176 -24.27 8.15 -5.85
C GLN A 176 -23.06 8.48 -6.74
N HIS A 177 -21.84 8.45 -6.20
CA HIS A 177 -20.61 8.81 -6.90
C HIS A 177 -19.67 7.61 -7.17
N ALA A 178 -20.14 6.38 -7.02
CA ALA A 178 -19.47 5.14 -7.43
C ALA A 178 -17.98 4.99 -6.99
N TYR A 179 -17.64 5.43 -5.77
CA TYR A 179 -16.28 5.22 -5.22
C TYR A 179 -16.10 3.90 -4.47
N THR A 180 -17.06 3.00 -4.56
CA THR A 180 -17.07 1.69 -3.89
C THR A 180 -15.95 0.77 -4.34
N HIS A 181 -15.43 0.95 -5.56
CA HIS A 181 -14.21 0.27 -6.02
C HIS A 181 -12.97 0.52 -5.13
N LYS A 182 -13.00 1.56 -4.26
CA LYS A 182 -11.96 1.82 -3.26
C LYS A 182 -12.21 1.11 -1.93
N ALA A 183 -13.30 0.37 -1.80
CA ALA A 183 -13.66 -0.27 -0.54
C ALA A 183 -12.57 -1.22 -0.05
N MET A 184 -12.04 -2.08 -0.92
CA MET A 184 -10.96 -3.01 -0.57
C MET A 184 -9.69 -2.30 -0.11
N SER A 185 -9.25 -1.23 -0.81
CA SER A 185 -8.07 -0.47 -0.38
C SER A 185 -8.27 0.18 0.98
N ASN A 186 -9.48 0.65 1.29
CA ASN A 186 -9.79 1.21 2.61
C ASN A 186 -9.85 0.12 3.69
N LEU A 187 -10.36 -1.09 3.37
CA LEU A 187 -10.38 -2.22 4.28
C LEU A 187 -8.97 -2.63 4.72
N ILE A 188 -8.01 -2.59 3.79
CA ILE A 188 -6.63 -3.04 4.03
C ILE A 188 -5.77 -1.93 4.68
N GLN A 189 -5.98 -0.67 4.35
CA GLN A 189 -5.13 0.45 4.80
C GLN A 189 -5.65 1.19 6.02
N GLY A 190 -6.90 0.98 6.42
CA GLY A 190 -7.58 1.69 7.51
C GLY A 190 -7.46 1.00 8.90
#